data_d2e06ce3d3de67883f77d319025a2df2
#
_entry.id   d2e06ce3d3de67883f77d319025a2df2
#
_cell.length_a   1.000
_cell.length_b   1.000
_cell.length_c   1.000
_cell.angle_alpha   90.00
_cell.angle_beta   90.00
_cell.angle_gamma   90.00
#
_symmetry.space_group_name_H-M   'P 1'
#
loop_
_entity.id
_entity.type
_entity.pdbx_description
1 polymer ?
#
loop_
_entity_poly.entity_id
_entity_poly.type
_entity_poly.pdbx_seq_one_letter_code
_entity_poly.pdbx_strand_id
1 'polypeptide(L)'
;MAASYIINSYLIRIFDFVAINLVGLCTFFAIQFFKDPDLDLQRYASLMVLASLAYLFLTNRAYRSWRGGNLMALFGQVASGVLKTWILILIWLVFSKSTEMYSRLWLGSWAIISLFVLCGSRLVSYILIRRYRSKGINLRHIAIVGSGGTADEIARRIHESRWSGYRVQTQLRDLDAEKLSELAKQPLNEIWLALPMGDGSQMRMVMEHLQMSTATIRFVPDWFSFRLINHGVSEVLGMQMIDLYGTPMTGMNLFLKSMEDFCLSILILIFISPLMLILAIGVKLSSPGPVLYRQERVGWNGQVFEIYKFRTMPADLEDG
;
A
#
# COMPACT_ATOMS: atom_id res chain seq x y z
N MET A 1 11.33 -19.40 -17.34
CA MET A 1 11.15 -18.60 -16.10
C MET A 1 9.80 -17.90 -15.97
N ALA A 2 9.24 -17.35 -17.03
CA ALA A 2 7.86 -16.82 -17.02
C ALA A 2 6.83 -17.91 -16.63
N ALA A 3 7.01 -19.14 -17.09
CA ALA A 3 6.10 -20.25 -16.81
C ALA A 3 5.97 -20.58 -15.32
N SER A 4 7.04 -20.59 -14.53
CA SER A 4 6.95 -20.91 -13.09
C SER A 4 6.25 -19.81 -12.27
N TYR A 5 6.38 -18.56 -12.70
CA TYR A 5 5.66 -17.43 -12.09
C TYR A 5 4.17 -17.48 -12.40
N ILE A 6 3.84 -17.77 -13.65
CA ILE A 6 2.45 -17.89 -14.10
C ILE A 6 1.75 -19.04 -13.34
N ILE A 7 2.39 -20.21 -13.29
CA ILE A 7 1.87 -21.39 -12.57
C ILE A 7 1.62 -21.06 -11.10
N ASN A 8 2.54 -20.38 -10.42
CA ASN A 8 2.38 -20.05 -9.01
C ASN A 8 1.23 -19.04 -8.77
N SER A 9 1.03 -18.08 -9.65
CA SER A 9 -0.09 -17.13 -9.59
C SER A 9 -1.44 -17.85 -9.77
N TYR A 10 -1.54 -18.80 -10.70
CA TYR A 10 -2.77 -19.57 -10.90
C TYR A 10 -3.07 -20.49 -9.71
N LEU A 11 -2.06 -21.18 -9.17
CA LEU A 11 -2.22 -22.04 -8.00
C LEU A 11 -2.78 -21.26 -6.79
N ILE A 12 -2.27 -20.06 -6.55
CA ILE A 12 -2.76 -19.21 -5.47
C ILE A 12 -4.22 -18.78 -5.70
N ARG A 13 -4.60 -18.46 -6.94
CA ARG A 13 -5.99 -18.13 -7.29
C ARG A 13 -6.94 -19.31 -7.09
N ILE A 14 -6.53 -20.51 -7.52
CA ILE A 14 -7.30 -21.74 -7.32
C ILE A 14 -7.46 -21.99 -5.82
N PHE A 15 -6.39 -21.84 -5.05
CA PHE A 15 -6.44 -21.98 -3.59
C PHE A 15 -7.42 -21.01 -2.96
N ASP A 16 -7.38 -19.71 -3.32
CA ASP A 16 -8.29 -18.70 -2.79
C ASP A 16 -9.74 -19.01 -3.14
N PHE A 17 -10.00 -19.43 -4.39
CA PHE A 17 -11.33 -19.86 -4.81
C PHE A 17 -11.85 -21.01 -3.94
N VAL A 18 -11.04 -22.05 -3.79
CA VAL A 18 -11.40 -23.23 -2.99
C VAL A 18 -11.57 -22.85 -1.52
N ALA A 19 -10.66 -22.05 -0.95
CA ALA A 19 -10.70 -21.64 0.45
C ALA A 19 -11.95 -20.83 0.78
N ILE A 20 -12.34 -19.86 -0.04
CA ILE A 20 -13.55 -19.05 0.17
C ILE A 20 -14.80 -19.94 0.15
N ASN A 21 -14.91 -20.85 -0.83
CA ASN A 21 -16.05 -21.76 -0.94
C ASN A 21 -16.07 -22.77 0.22
N LEU A 22 -14.94 -23.30 0.61
CA LEU A 22 -14.84 -24.27 1.72
C LEU A 22 -15.20 -23.62 3.05
N VAL A 23 -14.74 -22.42 3.33
CA VAL A 23 -15.15 -21.64 4.51
C VAL A 23 -16.65 -21.37 4.48
N GLY A 24 -17.20 -21.01 3.32
CA GLY A 24 -18.64 -20.80 3.13
C GLY A 24 -19.45 -22.06 3.45
N LEU A 25 -19.00 -23.22 2.99
CA LEU A 25 -19.63 -24.51 3.27
C LEU A 25 -19.52 -24.89 4.75
N CYS A 26 -18.34 -24.74 5.36
CA CYS A 26 -18.15 -25.03 6.78
C CYS A 26 -19.05 -24.17 7.66
N THR A 27 -19.12 -22.87 7.38
CA THR A 27 -20.00 -21.95 8.12
C THR A 27 -21.47 -22.22 7.85
N PHE A 28 -21.84 -22.65 6.64
CA PHE A 28 -23.20 -23.07 6.28
C PHE A 28 -23.62 -24.29 7.11
N PHE A 29 -22.86 -25.37 7.10
CA PHE A 29 -23.19 -26.57 7.87
C PHE A 29 -23.18 -26.34 9.37
N ALA A 30 -22.29 -25.47 9.87
CA ALA A 30 -22.29 -25.09 11.28
C ALA A 30 -23.62 -24.40 11.68
N ILE A 31 -24.09 -23.46 10.87
CA ILE A 31 -25.33 -22.75 11.15
C ILE A 31 -26.56 -23.64 10.93
N GLN A 32 -26.55 -24.48 9.91
CA GLN A 32 -27.59 -25.44 9.67
C GLN A 32 -27.76 -26.40 10.86
N PHE A 33 -26.64 -26.85 11.42
CA PHE A 33 -26.68 -27.78 12.58
C PHE A 33 -27.14 -27.11 13.88
N PHE A 34 -26.69 -25.86 14.15
CA PHE A 34 -26.94 -25.23 15.45
C PHE A 34 -28.16 -24.31 15.50
N LYS A 35 -28.64 -23.81 14.35
CA LYS A 35 -29.61 -22.71 14.37
C LYS A 35 -30.80 -22.88 13.41
N ASP A 36 -30.56 -23.34 12.18
CA ASP A 36 -31.59 -23.33 11.12
C ASP A 36 -31.40 -24.54 10.19
N PRO A 37 -32.10 -25.64 10.46
CA PRO A 37 -31.97 -26.89 9.69
C PRO A 37 -32.50 -26.79 8.24
N ASP A 38 -33.35 -25.81 7.95
CA ASP A 38 -34.06 -25.72 6.64
C ASP A 38 -33.32 -24.84 5.60
N LEU A 39 -32.03 -24.59 5.79
CA LEU A 39 -31.23 -23.80 4.84
C LEU A 39 -31.05 -24.53 3.50
N ASP A 40 -31.29 -23.81 2.39
CA ASP A 40 -31.15 -24.33 1.03
C ASP A 40 -29.69 -24.21 0.55
N LEU A 41 -28.96 -25.32 0.53
CA LEU A 41 -27.57 -25.40 0.10
C LEU A 41 -27.34 -24.86 -1.32
N GLN A 42 -28.28 -25.12 -2.27
CA GLN A 42 -28.09 -24.72 -3.65
C GLN A 42 -28.03 -23.18 -3.79
N ARG A 43 -28.89 -22.48 -3.05
CA ARG A 43 -28.92 -21.02 -2.99
C ARG A 43 -27.64 -20.44 -2.41
N TYR A 44 -27.18 -20.99 -1.29
CA TYR A 44 -25.95 -20.54 -0.64
C TYR A 44 -24.70 -20.83 -1.47
N ALA A 45 -24.63 -22.00 -2.12
CA ALA A 45 -23.52 -22.38 -2.99
C ALA A 45 -23.39 -21.43 -4.19
N SER A 46 -24.49 -20.99 -4.79
CA SER A 46 -24.44 -20.03 -5.90
C SER A 46 -23.83 -18.69 -5.48
N LEU A 47 -24.15 -18.20 -4.29
CA LEU A 47 -23.55 -16.97 -3.74
C LEU A 47 -22.07 -17.15 -3.39
N MET A 48 -21.68 -18.32 -2.88
CA MET A 48 -20.28 -18.63 -2.58
C MET A 48 -19.41 -18.59 -3.86
N VAL A 49 -19.88 -19.21 -4.94
CA VAL A 49 -19.17 -19.20 -6.22
C VAL A 49 -19.07 -17.78 -6.78
N LEU A 50 -20.19 -17.03 -6.78
CA LEU A 50 -20.20 -15.64 -7.25
C LEU A 50 -19.23 -14.77 -6.46
N ALA A 51 -19.22 -14.88 -5.13
CA ALA A 51 -18.32 -14.13 -4.26
C ALA A 51 -16.86 -14.47 -4.52
N SER A 52 -16.52 -15.76 -4.66
CA SER A 52 -15.16 -16.19 -4.94
C SER A 52 -14.64 -15.69 -6.29
N LEU A 53 -15.46 -15.70 -7.33
CA LEU A 53 -15.13 -15.15 -8.63
C LEU A 53 -14.94 -13.61 -8.57
N ALA A 54 -15.84 -12.92 -7.89
CA ALA A 54 -15.74 -11.48 -7.66
C ALA A 54 -14.43 -11.13 -6.90
N TYR A 55 -14.08 -11.89 -5.86
CA TYR A 55 -12.83 -11.71 -5.13
C TYR A 55 -11.61 -11.86 -6.04
N LEU A 56 -11.54 -12.91 -6.86
CA LEU A 56 -10.43 -13.14 -7.77
C LEU A 56 -10.26 -12.00 -8.79
N PHE A 57 -11.37 -11.46 -9.27
CA PHE A 57 -11.37 -10.34 -10.22
C PHE A 57 -10.90 -9.04 -9.56
N LEU A 58 -11.45 -8.70 -8.39
CA LEU A 58 -11.16 -7.46 -7.66
C LEU A 58 -9.76 -7.43 -7.04
N THR A 59 -9.14 -8.61 -6.79
CA THR A 59 -7.87 -8.73 -6.04
C THR A 59 -6.67 -9.02 -6.94
N ASN A 60 -6.73 -8.71 -8.22
CA ASN A 60 -5.69 -9.06 -9.20
C ASN A 60 -4.27 -8.59 -8.81
N ARG A 61 -4.14 -7.46 -8.09
CA ARG A 61 -2.85 -6.92 -7.62
C ARG A 61 -2.18 -7.79 -6.56
N ALA A 62 -2.93 -8.52 -5.74
CA ALA A 62 -2.39 -9.39 -4.68
C ALA A 62 -1.69 -10.65 -5.22
N TYR A 63 -1.86 -10.96 -6.50
CA TYR A 63 -1.25 -12.13 -7.17
C TYR A 63 0.07 -11.81 -7.87
N ARG A 64 0.55 -10.57 -7.78
CA ARG A 64 1.86 -10.17 -8.31
C ARG A 64 3.00 -10.73 -7.45
N SER A 65 4.21 -10.80 -8.01
CA SER A 65 5.38 -11.28 -7.28
C SER A 65 5.74 -10.34 -6.11
N TRP A 66 5.80 -10.90 -4.90
CA TRP A 66 6.11 -10.19 -3.65
C TRP A 66 7.58 -10.36 -3.22
N ARG A 67 8.52 -10.39 -4.17
CA ARG A 67 9.94 -10.39 -3.83
C ARG A 67 10.32 -9.04 -3.20
N GLY A 68 10.78 -9.05 -1.96
CA GLY A 68 11.14 -7.83 -1.23
C GLY A 68 9.97 -6.96 -0.76
N GLY A 69 8.71 -7.37 -0.99
CA GLY A 69 7.53 -6.63 -0.57
C GLY A 69 7.24 -6.72 0.94
N ASN A 70 6.55 -5.71 1.47
CA ASN A 70 6.11 -5.67 2.85
C ASN A 70 4.88 -6.57 3.06
N LEU A 71 4.91 -7.45 4.08
CA LEU A 71 3.82 -8.36 4.43
C LEU A 71 2.53 -7.59 4.79
N MET A 72 2.65 -6.44 5.48
CA MET A 72 1.51 -5.59 5.84
C MET A 72 0.78 -5.06 4.60
N ALA A 73 1.53 -4.67 3.57
CA ALA A 73 0.94 -4.24 2.30
C ALA A 73 0.18 -5.38 1.60
N LEU A 74 0.66 -6.62 1.71
CA LEU A 74 -0.03 -7.80 1.20
C LEU A 74 -1.34 -8.06 1.96
N PHE A 75 -1.32 -7.99 3.27
CA PHE A 75 -2.53 -8.11 4.09
C PHE A 75 -3.54 -7.00 3.78
N GLY A 76 -3.08 -5.76 3.62
CA GLY A 76 -3.93 -4.65 3.19
C GLY A 76 -4.62 -4.89 1.84
N GLN A 77 -3.92 -5.49 0.88
CA GLN A 77 -4.51 -5.84 -0.42
C GLN A 77 -5.55 -6.96 -0.31
N VAL A 78 -5.28 -8.00 0.48
CA VAL A 78 -6.24 -9.08 0.74
C VAL A 78 -7.47 -8.52 1.46
N ALA A 79 -7.29 -7.76 2.53
CA ALA A 79 -8.39 -7.15 3.28
C ALA A 79 -9.24 -6.21 2.41
N SER A 80 -8.59 -5.36 1.61
CA SER A 80 -9.28 -4.50 0.65
C SER A 80 -10.07 -5.30 -0.40
N GLY A 81 -9.52 -6.42 -0.86
CA GLY A 81 -10.19 -7.33 -1.79
C GLY A 81 -11.44 -7.96 -1.18
N VAL A 82 -11.32 -8.49 0.04
CA VAL A 82 -12.45 -9.04 0.80
C VAL A 82 -13.50 -7.96 1.02
N LEU A 83 -13.12 -6.78 1.51
CA LEU A 83 -14.05 -5.68 1.74
C LEU A 83 -14.82 -5.28 0.49
N LYS A 84 -14.14 -5.11 -0.65
CA LYS A 84 -14.78 -4.79 -1.94
C LYS A 84 -15.76 -5.87 -2.39
N THR A 85 -15.38 -7.13 -2.23
CA THR A 85 -16.25 -8.27 -2.56
C THR A 85 -17.51 -8.25 -1.71
N TRP A 86 -17.38 -8.02 -0.40
CA TRP A 86 -18.52 -7.96 0.51
C TRP A 86 -19.42 -6.77 0.26
N ILE A 87 -18.86 -5.60 -0.03
CA ILE A 87 -19.65 -4.43 -0.45
C ILE A 87 -20.47 -4.77 -1.72
N LEU A 88 -19.83 -5.39 -2.70
CA LEU A 88 -20.51 -5.79 -3.95
C LEU A 88 -21.64 -6.78 -3.70
N ILE A 89 -21.41 -7.79 -2.85
CA ILE A 89 -22.42 -8.78 -2.47
C ILE A 89 -23.59 -8.11 -1.74
N LEU A 90 -23.30 -7.24 -0.77
CA LEU A 90 -24.34 -6.54 -0.01
C LEU A 90 -25.17 -5.64 -0.93
N ILE A 91 -24.54 -4.90 -1.84
CA ILE A 91 -25.23 -4.11 -2.85
C ILE A 91 -26.14 -5.01 -3.69
N TRP A 92 -25.62 -6.13 -4.19
CA TRP A 92 -26.40 -7.07 -4.99
C TRP A 92 -27.59 -7.64 -4.21
N LEU A 93 -27.42 -8.05 -2.96
CA LEU A 93 -28.49 -8.56 -2.09
C LEU A 93 -29.60 -7.52 -1.85
N VAL A 94 -29.23 -6.25 -1.67
CA VAL A 94 -30.20 -5.16 -1.48
C VAL A 94 -30.99 -4.90 -2.76
N PHE A 95 -30.32 -4.77 -3.91
CA PHE A 95 -31.00 -4.49 -5.19
C PHE A 95 -31.86 -5.65 -5.68
N SER A 96 -31.44 -6.90 -5.42
CA SER A 96 -32.23 -8.10 -5.77
C SER A 96 -33.35 -8.40 -4.76
N LYS A 97 -33.49 -7.58 -3.69
CA LYS A 97 -34.42 -7.82 -2.59
C LYS A 97 -34.31 -9.20 -1.95
N SER A 98 -33.08 -9.77 -1.96
CA SER A 98 -32.78 -11.13 -1.50
C SER A 98 -32.18 -11.17 -0.09
N THR A 99 -32.13 -10.05 0.62
CA THR A 99 -31.51 -9.94 1.96
C THR A 99 -32.11 -10.87 2.99
N GLU A 100 -33.41 -11.14 2.90
CA GLU A 100 -34.12 -12.04 3.83
C GLU A 100 -33.88 -13.52 3.53
N MET A 101 -33.36 -13.83 2.34
CA MET A 101 -33.13 -15.22 1.91
C MET A 101 -31.83 -15.82 2.48
N TYR A 102 -30.95 -14.97 3.05
CA TYR A 102 -29.66 -15.39 3.56
C TYR A 102 -29.51 -15.05 5.04
N SER A 103 -28.99 -15.99 5.81
CA SER A 103 -28.70 -15.77 7.23
C SER A 103 -27.63 -14.68 7.41
N ARG A 104 -27.96 -13.61 8.14
CA ARG A 104 -27.02 -12.53 8.45
C ARG A 104 -25.79 -13.03 9.23
N LEU A 105 -26.02 -14.03 10.11
CA LEU A 105 -24.95 -14.66 10.87
C LEU A 105 -23.99 -15.40 9.95
N TRP A 106 -24.53 -16.11 8.94
CA TRP A 106 -23.71 -16.80 7.94
C TRP A 106 -22.88 -15.82 7.11
N LEU A 107 -23.48 -14.78 6.60
CA LEU A 107 -22.79 -13.75 5.83
C LEU A 107 -21.62 -13.15 6.65
N GLY A 108 -21.88 -12.74 7.87
CA GLY A 108 -20.86 -12.12 8.74
C GLY A 108 -19.74 -13.11 9.13
N SER A 109 -20.07 -14.32 9.57
CA SER A 109 -19.08 -15.32 9.95
C SER A 109 -18.25 -15.78 8.75
N TRP A 110 -18.87 -16.01 7.59
CA TRP A 110 -18.17 -16.34 6.37
C TRP A 110 -17.18 -15.25 5.93
N ALA A 111 -17.57 -13.97 5.99
CA ALA A 111 -16.69 -12.84 5.69
C ALA A 111 -15.45 -12.84 6.58
N ILE A 112 -15.66 -12.88 7.89
CA ILE A 112 -14.61 -12.76 8.88
C ILE A 112 -13.65 -13.96 8.79
N ILE A 113 -14.18 -15.18 8.76
CA ILE A 113 -13.36 -16.39 8.69
C ILE A 113 -12.60 -16.46 7.36
N SER A 114 -13.22 -16.09 6.24
CA SER A 114 -12.53 -16.00 4.93
C SER A 114 -11.37 -15.03 4.97
N LEU A 115 -11.54 -13.86 5.58
CA LEU A 115 -10.44 -12.88 5.74
C LEU A 115 -9.27 -13.50 6.51
N PHE A 116 -9.52 -14.14 7.64
CA PHE A 116 -8.47 -14.78 8.44
C PHE A 116 -7.79 -15.94 7.71
N VAL A 117 -8.54 -16.79 7.01
CA VAL A 117 -7.99 -17.91 6.24
C VAL A 117 -7.12 -17.41 5.09
N LEU A 118 -7.56 -16.38 4.35
CA LEU A 118 -6.80 -15.79 3.26
C LEU A 118 -5.53 -15.08 3.76
N CYS A 119 -5.61 -14.30 4.83
CA CYS A 119 -4.42 -13.69 5.44
C CYS A 119 -3.47 -14.74 6.01
N GLY A 120 -3.98 -15.76 6.67
CA GLY A 120 -3.19 -16.89 7.18
C GLY A 120 -2.48 -17.65 6.07
N SER A 121 -3.15 -17.92 4.94
CA SER A 121 -2.53 -18.56 3.78
C SER A 121 -1.39 -17.75 3.20
N ARG A 122 -1.53 -16.41 3.16
CA ARG A 122 -0.45 -15.50 2.72
C ARG A 122 0.74 -15.52 3.69
N LEU A 123 0.47 -15.52 4.99
CA LEU A 123 1.51 -15.62 6.02
C LEU A 123 2.29 -16.93 5.89
N VAL A 124 1.58 -18.05 5.78
CA VAL A 124 2.20 -19.38 5.62
C VAL A 124 3.04 -19.42 4.34
N SER A 125 2.47 -18.98 3.22
CA SER A 125 3.18 -18.91 1.93
C SER A 125 4.44 -18.02 2.02
N TYR A 126 4.35 -16.88 2.68
CA TYR A 126 5.47 -15.97 2.91
C TYR A 126 6.59 -16.62 3.71
N ILE A 127 6.24 -17.28 4.83
CA ILE A 127 7.20 -17.98 5.69
C ILE A 127 7.88 -19.13 4.94
N LEU A 128 7.09 -19.96 4.23
CA LEU A 128 7.61 -21.08 3.46
C LEU A 128 8.56 -20.62 2.36
N ILE A 129 8.15 -19.63 1.56
CA ILE A 129 8.98 -19.10 0.47
C ILE A 129 10.28 -18.51 1.03
N ARG A 130 10.24 -17.78 2.17
CA ARG A 130 11.44 -17.29 2.85
C ARG A 130 12.38 -18.41 3.25
N ARG A 131 11.85 -19.48 3.86
CA ARG A 131 12.63 -20.66 4.25
C ARG A 131 13.27 -21.37 3.05
N TYR A 132 12.51 -21.54 1.96
CA TYR A 132 13.06 -22.17 0.72
C TYR A 132 14.15 -21.30 0.11
N ARG A 133 13.97 -20.00 0.03
CA ARG A 133 14.97 -19.06 -0.51
C ARG A 133 16.23 -19.01 0.36
N SER A 134 16.12 -19.04 1.67
CA SER A 134 17.29 -19.07 2.57
C SER A 134 18.12 -20.36 2.41
N LYS A 135 17.48 -21.46 1.97
CA LYS A 135 18.16 -22.73 1.62
C LYS A 135 18.71 -22.76 0.19
N GLY A 136 18.64 -21.66 -0.54
CA GLY A 136 19.18 -21.57 -1.90
C GLY A 136 18.23 -22.00 -3.02
N ILE A 137 16.97 -22.29 -2.70
CA ILE A 137 15.97 -22.71 -3.69
C ILE A 137 15.26 -21.46 -4.25
N ASN A 138 15.00 -21.44 -5.56
CA ASN A 138 14.33 -20.34 -6.26
C ASN A 138 15.08 -19.00 -6.15
N LEU A 139 16.41 -19.05 -6.28
CA LEU A 139 17.27 -17.87 -6.33
C LEU A 139 17.14 -17.16 -7.68
N ARG A 140 17.34 -15.84 -7.65
CA ARG A 140 17.59 -15.02 -8.83
C ARG A 140 19.03 -14.54 -8.81
N HIS A 141 19.76 -14.92 -9.84
CA HIS A 141 21.11 -14.46 -10.07
C HIS A 141 21.09 -13.08 -10.68
N ILE A 142 21.75 -12.15 -10.03
CA ILE A 142 21.81 -10.76 -10.46
C ILE A 142 23.24 -10.30 -10.66
N ALA A 143 23.44 -9.37 -11.57
CA ALA A 143 24.65 -8.58 -11.65
C ALA A 143 24.38 -7.16 -11.19
N ILE A 144 25.37 -6.55 -10.53
CA ILE A 144 25.34 -5.13 -10.16
C ILE A 144 26.38 -4.43 -11.03
N VAL A 145 25.97 -3.41 -11.77
CA VAL A 145 26.82 -2.60 -12.64
C VAL A 145 26.85 -1.18 -12.09
N GLY A 146 28.02 -0.71 -11.72
CA GLY A 146 28.23 0.62 -11.19
C GLY A 146 29.33 0.67 -10.15
N SER A 147 29.91 1.87 -10.00
CA SER A 147 30.94 2.18 -9.05
C SER A 147 30.38 3.03 -7.90
N GLY A 148 31.00 2.88 -6.71
CA GLY A 148 30.66 3.73 -5.56
C GLY A 148 29.78 3.09 -4.49
N GLY A 149 29.40 3.89 -3.49
CA GLY A 149 28.74 3.42 -2.27
C GLY A 149 27.39 2.77 -2.48
N THR A 150 26.63 3.18 -3.51
CA THR A 150 25.33 2.62 -3.83
C THR A 150 25.41 1.17 -4.28
N ALA A 151 26.37 0.82 -5.15
CA ALA A 151 26.56 -0.54 -5.60
C ALA A 151 26.99 -1.47 -4.45
N ASP A 152 27.90 -1.03 -3.60
CA ASP A 152 28.36 -1.77 -2.43
C ASP A 152 27.24 -1.93 -1.39
N GLU A 153 26.45 -0.90 -1.15
CA GLU A 153 25.29 -0.96 -0.26
C GLU A 153 24.23 -1.94 -0.74
N ILE A 154 23.93 -1.96 -2.05
CA ILE A 154 23.01 -2.94 -2.67
C ILE A 154 23.54 -4.36 -2.44
N ALA A 155 24.82 -4.59 -2.75
CA ALA A 155 25.46 -5.89 -2.56
C ALA A 155 25.42 -6.35 -1.10
N ARG A 156 25.71 -5.45 -0.16
CA ARG A 156 25.63 -5.71 1.27
C ARG A 156 24.21 -6.07 1.72
N ARG A 157 23.21 -5.28 1.34
CA ARG A 157 21.78 -5.55 1.68
C ARG A 157 21.31 -6.89 1.14
N ILE A 158 21.71 -7.25 -0.06
CA ILE A 158 21.34 -8.56 -0.65
C ILE A 158 22.02 -9.69 0.14
N HIS A 159 23.29 -9.53 0.51
CA HIS A 159 24.02 -10.52 1.29
C HIS A 159 23.40 -10.73 2.69
N GLU A 160 23.01 -9.66 3.36
CA GLU A 160 22.32 -9.70 4.66
C GLU A 160 20.90 -10.29 4.54
N SER A 161 20.26 -10.08 3.38
CA SER A 161 18.87 -10.50 3.14
C SER A 161 18.77 -11.80 2.34
N ARG A 162 19.39 -12.89 2.79
CA ARG A 162 19.37 -14.20 2.10
C ARG A 162 17.95 -14.70 1.78
N TRP A 163 16.98 -14.31 2.57
CA TRP A 163 15.56 -14.63 2.41
C TRP A 163 14.90 -13.97 1.20
N SER A 164 15.50 -12.91 0.66
CA SER A 164 14.96 -12.19 -0.51
C SER A 164 14.96 -13.06 -1.77
N GLY A 165 15.87 -14.05 -1.81
CA GLY A 165 16.06 -14.94 -2.96
C GLY A 165 16.83 -14.28 -4.10
N TYR A 166 17.52 -13.16 -3.85
CA TYR A 166 18.51 -12.60 -4.77
C TYR A 166 19.91 -13.07 -4.39
N ARG A 167 20.75 -13.30 -5.40
CA ARG A 167 22.15 -13.63 -5.22
C ARG A 167 22.99 -12.85 -6.21
N VAL A 168 23.90 -12.04 -5.71
CA VAL A 168 24.86 -11.32 -6.54
C VAL A 168 25.84 -12.34 -7.11
N GLN A 169 25.86 -12.47 -8.43
CA GLN A 169 26.79 -13.34 -9.16
C GLN A 169 28.00 -12.56 -9.65
N THR A 170 27.79 -11.33 -10.12
CA THR A 170 28.84 -10.47 -10.66
C THR A 170 28.60 -9.04 -10.20
N GLN A 171 29.68 -8.37 -9.75
CA GLN A 171 29.69 -6.94 -9.50
C GLN A 171 30.71 -6.29 -10.41
N LEU A 172 30.24 -5.49 -11.37
CA LEU A 172 31.06 -4.77 -12.32
C LEU A 172 31.19 -3.32 -11.87
N ARG A 173 32.38 -2.95 -11.42
CA ARG A 173 32.68 -1.58 -10.94
C ARG A 173 33.17 -0.67 -12.06
N ASP A 174 33.94 -1.27 -13.00
CA ASP A 174 34.47 -0.56 -14.16
C ASP A 174 33.52 -0.74 -15.34
N LEU A 175 33.15 0.36 -15.96
CA LEU A 175 32.25 0.38 -17.12
C LEU A 175 33.05 0.15 -18.42
N ASP A 176 33.72 -0.99 -18.49
CA ASP A 176 34.47 -1.38 -19.67
C ASP A 176 33.53 -2.07 -20.68
N ALA A 177 33.60 -1.65 -21.94
CA ALA A 177 32.74 -2.14 -23.02
C ALA A 177 32.86 -3.68 -23.24
N GLU A 178 34.07 -4.21 -23.11
CA GLU A 178 34.35 -5.63 -23.28
C GLU A 178 33.69 -6.43 -22.13
N LYS A 179 33.86 -5.98 -20.88
CA LYS A 179 33.26 -6.61 -19.69
C LYS A 179 31.75 -6.53 -19.70
N LEU A 180 31.17 -5.43 -20.19
CA LEU A 180 29.73 -5.28 -20.34
C LEU A 180 29.15 -6.24 -21.38
N SER A 181 29.85 -6.39 -22.50
CA SER A 181 29.46 -7.34 -23.56
C SER A 181 29.58 -8.79 -23.11
N GLU A 182 30.56 -9.12 -22.30
CA GLU A 182 30.69 -10.41 -21.63
C GLU A 182 29.56 -10.66 -20.62
N LEU A 183 29.25 -9.65 -19.81
CA LEU A 183 28.14 -9.72 -18.86
C LEU A 183 26.79 -9.98 -19.54
N ALA A 184 26.56 -9.38 -20.72
CA ALA A 184 25.34 -9.58 -21.50
C ALA A 184 25.12 -11.03 -21.94
N LYS A 185 26.17 -11.81 -22.06
CA LYS A 185 26.14 -13.24 -22.45
C LYS A 185 25.89 -14.17 -21.27
N GLN A 186 26.05 -13.71 -20.05
CA GLN A 186 25.85 -14.53 -18.84
C GLN A 186 24.36 -14.87 -18.61
N PRO A 187 24.04 -16.05 -18.09
CA PRO A 187 22.67 -16.47 -17.80
C PRO A 187 22.17 -15.82 -16.49
N LEU A 188 21.95 -14.51 -16.54
CA LEU A 188 21.46 -13.71 -15.42
C LEU A 188 19.94 -13.55 -15.48
N ASN A 189 19.33 -13.37 -14.31
CA ASN A 189 17.91 -13.04 -14.22
C ASN A 189 17.66 -11.52 -14.29
N GLU A 190 18.49 -10.76 -13.61
CA GLU A 190 18.37 -9.30 -13.56
C GLU A 190 19.76 -8.67 -13.56
N ILE A 191 19.88 -7.47 -14.14
CA ILE A 191 21.05 -6.61 -14.07
C ILE A 191 20.61 -5.31 -13.42
N TRP A 192 21.26 -4.95 -12.31
CA TRP A 192 20.92 -3.76 -11.56
C TRP A 192 21.99 -2.69 -11.81
N LEU A 193 21.58 -1.58 -12.42
CA LEU A 193 22.44 -0.46 -12.73
C LEU A 193 22.43 0.51 -11.57
N ALA A 194 23.55 0.63 -10.87
CA ALA A 194 23.79 1.56 -9.78
C ALA A 194 24.70 2.70 -10.25
N LEU A 195 24.20 3.50 -11.19
CA LEU A 195 24.93 4.60 -11.82
C LEU A 195 24.47 5.95 -11.26
N PRO A 196 25.34 6.98 -11.22
CA PRO A 196 24.94 8.33 -10.88
C PRO A 196 23.88 8.86 -11.86
N MET A 197 22.87 9.55 -11.36
CA MET A 197 21.78 10.10 -12.20
C MET A 197 22.26 11.17 -13.20
N GLY A 198 23.39 11.82 -12.93
CA GLY A 198 23.90 12.92 -13.76
C GLY A 198 24.66 12.49 -15.01
N ASP A 199 25.00 11.23 -15.16
CA ASP A 199 25.84 10.76 -16.26
C ASP A 199 25.05 9.98 -17.33
N GLY A 200 24.31 10.73 -18.15
CA GLY A 200 23.53 10.16 -19.25
C GLY A 200 24.36 9.47 -20.32
N SER A 201 25.65 9.81 -20.44
CA SER A 201 26.56 9.20 -21.41
C SER A 201 26.94 7.78 -20.98
N GLN A 202 27.27 7.58 -19.70
CA GLN A 202 27.54 6.26 -19.15
C GLN A 202 26.31 5.35 -19.21
N MET A 203 25.12 5.88 -18.88
CA MET A 203 23.88 5.12 -18.98
C MET A 203 23.63 4.64 -20.42
N ARG A 204 23.82 5.49 -21.40
CA ARG A 204 23.63 5.14 -22.82
C ARG A 204 24.61 4.06 -23.25
N MET A 205 25.91 4.21 -22.97
CA MET A 205 26.94 3.22 -23.25
C MET A 205 26.61 1.84 -22.64
N VAL A 206 26.23 1.83 -21.35
CA VAL A 206 25.87 0.58 -20.66
C VAL A 206 24.66 -0.08 -21.30
N MET A 207 23.62 0.70 -21.64
CA MET A 207 22.42 0.18 -22.29
C MET A 207 22.70 -0.38 -23.69
N GLU A 208 23.56 0.26 -24.47
CA GLU A 208 23.96 -0.23 -25.81
C GLU A 208 24.66 -1.60 -25.74
N HIS A 209 25.56 -1.80 -24.78
CA HIS A 209 26.27 -3.08 -24.64
C HIS A 209 25.40 -4.18 -24.00
N LEU A 210 24.38 -3.81 -23.22
CA LEU A 210 23.46 -4.77 -22.60
C LEU A 210 22.22 -5.09 -23.43
N GLN A 211 22.05 -4.51 -24.63
CA GLN A 211 20.88 -4.76 -25.50
C GLN A 211 20.64 -6.23 -25.82
N MET A 212 21.72 -7.01 -25.96
CA MET A 212 21.66 -8.43 -26.29
C MET A 212 21.41 -9.33 -25.08
N SER A 213 21.34 -8.77 -23.87
CA SER A 213 21.07 -9.53 -22.65
C SER A 213 19.60 -9.92 -22.54
N THR A 214 19.33 -11.17 -22.15
CA THR A 214 17.97 -11.66 -21.83
C THR A 214 17.55 -11.31 -20.39
N ALA A 215 18.43 -10.72 -19.58
CA ALA A 215 18.16 -10.32 -18.22
C ALA A 215 17.28 -9.07 -18.16
N THR A 216 16.46 -8.97 -17.13
CA THR A 216 15.72 -7.73 -16.88
C THR A 216 16.68 -6.66 -16.34
N ILE A 217 16.83 -5.55 -17.06
CA ILE A 217 17.69 -4.44 -16.63
C ILE A 217 16.86 -3.53 -15.73
N ARG A 218 17.42 -3.20 -14.56
CA ARG A 218 16.79 -2.29 -13.57
C ARG A 218 17.76 -1.19 -13.18
N PHE A 219 17.32 0.02 -13.22
CA PHE A 219 18.06 1.15 -12.69
C PHE A 219 17.75 1.34 -11.20
N VAL A 220 18.79 1.41 -10.40
CA VAL A 220 18.72 1.72 -8.96
C VAL A 220 19.34 3.10 -8.76
N PRO A 221 18.52 4.14 -8.64
CA PRO A 221 19.03 5.48 -8.43
C PRO A 221 19.74 5.61 -7.08
N ASP A 222 20.73 6.48 -7.02
CA ASP A 222 21.40 6.82 -5.77
C ASP A 222 20.51 7.72 -4.91
N TRP A 223 19.59 7.09 -4.19
CA TRP A 223 18.67 7.79 -3.29
C TRP A 223 19.36 8.38 -2.06
N PHE A 224 20.57 7.93 -1.73
CA PHE A 224 21.30 8.39 -0.54
C PHE A 224 21.92 9.76 -0.74
N SER A 225 22.19 10.14 -1.98
CA SER A 225 22.66 11.49 -2.34
C SER A 225 21.55 12.53 -2.26
N PHE A 226 20.28 12.13 -2.29
CA PHE A 226 19.13 13.01 -2.16
C PHE A 226 18.41 12.69 -0.85
N ARG A 227 18.28 13.67 0.04
CA ARG A 227 17.36 13.60 1.19
C ARG A 227 15.93 13.74 0.67
N LEU A 228 15.39 12.68 0.09
CA LEU A 228 14.04 12.67 -0.43
C LEU A 228 13.05 12.49 0.71
N ILE A 229 12.22 13.50 0.94
CA ILE A 229 11.12 13.46 1.88
C ILE A 229 9.84 13.19 1.06
N ASN A 230 9.17 12.05 1.30
CA ASN A 230 7.91 11.67 0.66
C ASN A 230 7.99 11.63 -0.88
N HIS A 231 8.88 10.80 -1.40
CA HIS A 231 9.05 10.62 -2.85
C HIS A 231 7.94 9.75 -3.46
N GLY A 232 7.39 10.24 -4.56
CA GLY A 232 6.46 9.53 -5.44
C GLY A 232 7.06 9.41 -6.85
N VAL A 233 6.51 8.49 -7.64
CA VAL A 233 6.75 8.45 -9.09
C VAL A 233 5.46 8.85 -9.74
N SER A 234 5.48 9.96 -10.47
CA SER A 234 4.35 10.48 -11.23
C SER A 234 4.64 10.41 -12.75
N GLU A 235 3.59 10.36 -13.54
CA GLU A 235 3.70 10.43 -15.00
C GLU A 235 3.01 11.72 -15.49
N VAL A 236 3.76 12.57 -16.15
CA VAL A 236 3.27 13.83 -16.73
C VAL A 236 3.67 13.90 -18.19
N LEU A 237 2.71 14.03 -19.10
CA LEU A 237 2.92 14.09 -20.55
C LEU A 237 3.70 12.88 -21.11
N GLY A 238 3.47 11.67 -20.57
CA GLY A 238 4.20 10.47 -20.96
C GLY A 238 5.63 10.38 -20.41
N MET A 239 6.05 11.36 -19.59
CA MET A 239 7.35 11.36 -18.93
C MET A 239 7.19 10.89 -17.48
N GLN A 240 8.03 9.95 -17.06
CA GLN A 240 8.12 9.50 -15.68
C GLN A 240 8.90 10.53 -14.86
N MET A 241 8.25 11.16 -13.90
CA MET A 241 8.86 12.14 -12.99
C MET A 241 9.00 11.53 -11.59
N ILE A 242 10.11 11.86 -10.94
CA ILE A 242 10.34 11.50 -9.55
C ILE A 242 10.10 12.75 -8.72
N ASP A 243 9.13 12.70 -7.83
CA ASP A 243 8.84 13.81 -6.92
C ASP A 243 9.95 13.86 -5.86
N LEU A 244 10.85 14.83 -5.95
CA LEU A 244 11.96 15.01 -4.99
C LEU A 244 11.47 15.54 -3.65
N TYR A 245 10.38 16.28 -3.69
CA TYR A 245 9.74 16.87 -2.52
C TYR A 245 8.22 16.83 -2.72
N GLY A 246 7.54 16.00 -1.98
CA GLY A 246 6.09 15.85 -2.08
C GLY A 246 5.43 15.76 -0.71
N THR A 247 4.22 16.29 -0.59
CA THR A 247 3.38 16.04 0.57
C THR A 247 2.51 14.81 0.31
N PRO A 248 2.36 13.88 1.28
CA PRO A 248 1.45 12.74 1.12
C PRO A 248 -0.02 13.18 1.07
N MET A 249 -0.30 14.47 1.32
CA MET A 249 -1.62 15.07 1.35
C MET A 249 -2.08 15.47 -0.06
N THR A 250 -2.37 14.49 -0.91
CA THR A 250 -2.88 14.70 -2.27
C THR A 250 -4.15 13.90 -2.52
N GLY A 251 -5.03 14.41 -3.36
CA GLY A 251 -6.23 13.70 -3.81
C GLY A 251 -7.13 13.23 -2.66
N MET A 252 -7.41 11.93 -2.61
CA MET A 252 -8.30 11.32 -1.61
C MET A 252 -7.79 11.47 -0.18
N ASN A 253 -6.46 11.45 0.04
CA ASN A 253 -5.88 11.62 1.38
C ASN A 253 -6.14 13.02 1.94
N LEU A 254 -6.08 14.06 1.09
CA LEU A 254 -6.42 15.42 1.46
C LEU A 254 -7.90 15.54 1.83
N PHE A 255 -8.79 14.93 1.02
CA PHE A 255 -10.22 14.92 1.28
C PHE A 255 -10.55 14.21 2.60
N LEU A 256 -10.03 13.01 2.81
CA LEU A 256 -10.23 12.25 4.05
C LEU A 256 -9.72 13.01 5.27
N LYS A 257 -8.53 13.62 5.16
CA LYS A 257 -7.96 14.44 6.22
C LYS A 257 -8.83 15.67 6.52
N SER A 258 -9.32 16.34 5.48
CA SER A 258 -10.22 17.49 5.66
C SER A 258 -11.53 17.11 6.34
N MET A 259 -12.11 15.95 6.00
CA MET A 259 -13.30 15.42 6.68
C MET A 259 -13.01 15.05 8.13
N GLU A 260 -11.90 14.38 8.40
CA GLU A 260 -11.47 14.02 9.74
C GLU A 260 -11.30 15.29 10.60
N ASP A 261 -10.55 16.27 10.10
CA ASP A 261 -10.30 17.53 10.81
C ASP A 261 -11.60 18.29 11.07
N PHE A 262 -12.52 18.31 10.11
CA PHE A 262 -13.82 18.95 10.27
C PHE A 262 -14.67 18.26 11.35
N CYS A 263 -14.79 16.95 11.31
CA CYS A 263 -15.55 16.17 12.28
C CYS A 263 -14.96 16.31 13.70
N LEU A 264 -13.64 16.19 13.82
CA LEU A 264 -12.93 16.35 15.09
C LEU A 264 -13.08 17.77 15.63
N SER A 265 -12.99 18.78 14.78
CA SER A 265 -13.16 20.19 15.20
C SER A 265 -14.53 20.46 15.78
N ILE A 266 -15.60 19.95 15.13
CA ILE A 266 -16.96 20.07 15.66
C ILE A 266 -17.10 19.36 17.00
N LEU A 267 -16.60 18.13 17.09
CA LEU A 267 -16.69 17.33 18.31
C LEU A 267 -15.96 18.02 19.48
N ILE A 268 -14.75 18.49 19.25
CA ILE A 268 -13.95 19.24 20.22
C ILE A 268 -14.67 20.53 20.62
N LEU A 269 -15.21 21.27 19.65
CA LEU A 269 -15.93 22.51 19.91
C LEU A 269 -17.15 22.29 20.81
N ILE A 270 -17.91 21.20 20.57
CA ILE A 270 -19.06 20.84 21.41
C ILE A 270 -18.61 20.55 22.86
N PHE A 271 -17.53 19.79 23.05
CA PHE A 271 -17.03 19.46 24.38
C PHE A 271 -16.44 20.64 25.12
N ILE A 272 -15.78 21.57 24.41
CA ILE A 272 -15.13 22.74 25.01
C ILE A 272 -16.12 23.92 25.14
N SER A 273 -17.26 23.92 24.43
CA SER A 273 -18.21 25.04 24.42
C SER A 273 -18.68 25.50 25.81
N PRO A 274 -18.94 24.64 26.80
CA PRO A 274 -19.31 25.10 28.14
C PRO A 274 -18.20 25.92 28.80
N LEU A 275 -16.93 25.45 28.66
CA LEU A 275 -15.77 26.16 29.19
C LEU A 275 -15.56 27.50 28.46
N MET A 276 -15.68 27.49 27.13
CA MET A 276 -15.58 28.71 26.32
C MET A 276 -16.64 29.74 26.70
N LEU A 277 -17.86 29.29 27.02
CA LEU A 277 -18.95 30.18 27.48
C LEU A 277 -18.61 30.83 28.82
N ILE A 278 -18.09 30.06 29.77
CA ILE A 278 -17.66 30.58 31.09
C ILE A 278 -16.56 31.63 30.90
N LEU A 279 -15.55 31.34 30.05
CA LEU A 279 -14.45 32.26 29.73
C LEU A 279 -14.97 33.52 29.02
N ALA A 280 -15.94 33.39 28.11
CA ALA A 280 -16.58 34.52 27.42
C ALA A 280 -17.30 35.47 28.39
N ILE A 281 -18.04 34.90 29.34
CA ILE A 281 -18.69 35.66 30.40
C ILE A 281 -17.65 36.36 31.28
N GLY A 282 -16.59 35.66 31.70
CA GLY A 282 -15.49 36.24 32.49
C GLY A 282 -14.81 37.42 31.78
N VAL A 283 -14.49 37.29 30.49
CA VAL A 283 -13.90 38.36 29.67
C VAL A 283 -14.89 39.57 29.58
N LYS A 284 -16.17 39.29 29.36
CA LYS A 284 -17.19 40.35 29.25
C LYS A 284 -17.40 41.13 30.56
N LEU A 285 -17.28 40.45 31.70
CA LEU A 285 -17.39 41.06 33.02
C LEU A 285 -16.14 41.84 33.43
N SER A 286 -14.98 41.48 32.90
CA SER A 286 -13.70 42.12 33.25
C SER A 286 -13.50 43.50 32.60
N SER A 287 -14.00 43.69 31.36
CA SER A 287 -13.89 44.99 30.68
C SER A 287 -14.88 45.14 29.53
N PRO A 288 -15.35 46.38 29.20
CA PRO A 288 -16.24 46.64 28.07
C PRO A 288 -15.51 46.31 26.75
N GLY A 289 -16.26 45.81 25.72
CA GLY A 289 -15.73 45.53 24.38
C GLY A 289 -16.04 44.11 23.87
N PRO A 290 -15.48 43.69 22.71
CA PRO A 290 -15.67 42.38 22.13
C PRO A 290 -14.97 41.30 22.98
N VAL A 291 -15.56 40.10 23.03
CA VAL A 291 -15.00 38.95 23.77
C VAL A 291 -13.88 38.30 23.02
N LEU A 292 -13.98 38.31 21.68
CA LEU A 292 -13.00 37.67 20.78
C LEU A 292 -12.20 38.76 20.04
N TYR A 293 -10.92 38.58 20.00
CA TYR A 293 -9.95 39.31 19.19
C TYR A 293 -9.63 38.58 17.92
N ARG A 294 -9.56 39.27 16.79
CA ARG A 294 -9.20 38.71 15.49
C ARG A 294 -7.75 39.04 15.19
N GLN A 295 -7.00 38.03 14.76
CA GLN A 295 -5.60 38.18 14.33
C GLN A 295 -5.38 37.51 13.02
N GLU A 296 -4.80 38.21 12.06
CA GLU A 296 -4.36 37.62 10.80
C GLU A 296 -3.09 36.81 11.00
N ARG A 297 -3.04 35.64 10.35
CA ARG A 297 -1.89 34.74 10.31
C ARG A 297 -1.67 34.26 8.90
N VAL A 298 -0.42 34.00 8.56
CA VAL A 298 -0.05 33.40 7.26
C VAL A 298 -0.02 31.89 7.40
N GLY A 299 -0.81 31.19 6.60
CA GLY A 299 -0.86 29.73 6.55
C GLY A 299 0.35 29.13 5.82
N TRP A 300 0.46 27.81 5.88
CA TRP A 300 1.56 27.04 5.24
C TRP A 300 1.64 27.24 3.71
N ASN A 301 0.53 27.61 3.07
CA ASN A 301 0.45 27.88 1.62
C ASN A 301 0.62 29.37 1.28
N GLY A 302 1.04 30.21 2.24
CA GLY A 302 1.20 31.64 2.06
C GLY A 302 -0.11 32.44 2.07
N GLN A 303 -1.26 31.80 2.21
CA GLN A 303 -2.55 32.50 2.31
C GLN A 303 -2.77 33.02 3.73
N VAL A 304 -3.28 34.24 3.81
CA VAL A 304 -3.65 34.89 5.06
C VAL A 304 -5.01 34.33 5.53
N PHE A 305 -5.11 33.99 6.82
CA PHE A 305 -6.36 33.58 7.45
C PHE A 305 -6.49 34.23 8.83
N GLU A 306 -7.73 34.43 9.26
CA GLU A 306 -8.06 35.00 10.59
C GLU A 306 -8.16 33.93 11.66
N ILE A 307 -7.51 34.15 12.79
CA ILE A 307 -7.70 33.35 14.01
C ILE A 307 -8.44 34.17 15.04
N TYR A 308 -9.31 33.49 15.82
CA TYR A 308 -10.05 34.09 16.92
C TYR A 308 -9.40 33.69 18.24
N LYS A 309 -9.17 34.68 19.11
CA LYS A 309 -8.65 34.49 20.47
C LYS A 309 -9.55 35.19 21.48
N PHE A 310 -9.64 34.66 22.68
CA PHE A 310 -10.21 35.44 23.79
C PHE A 310 -9.32 36.66 24.04
N ARG A 311 -9.97 37.80 24.26
CA ARG A 311 -9.27 39.04 24.62
C ARG A 311 -8.66 38.90 26.02
N THR A 312 -7.36 39.13 26.14
CA THR A 312 -6.59 39.07 27.38
C THR A 312 -6.18 40.46 27.92
N MET A 313 -6.29 41.49 27.06
CA MET A 313 -5.96 42.88 27.43
C MET A 313 -7.18 43.78 27.33
N PRO A 314 -7.29 44.84 28.11
CA PRO A 314 -8.33 45.86 27.96
C PRO A 314 -8.28 46.52 26.57
N ALA A 315 -9.44 46.91 26.01
CA ALA A 315 -9.53 47.47 24.65
C ALA A 315 -8.77 48.83 24.51
N ASP A 316 -8.56 49.53 25.60
CA ASP A 316 -7.93 50.87 25.60
C ASP A 316 -6.40 50.84 25.41
N LEU A 317 -5.77 49.63 25.32
CA LEU A 317 -4.35 49.46 25.15
C LEU A 317 -3.96 48.91 23.75
N GLU A 318 -4.92 48.73 22.83
CA GLU A 318 -4.68 48.16 21.49
C GLU A 318 -4.34 49.23 20.43
N ASP A 319 -4.44 50.52 20.73
CA ASP A 319 -4.17 51.65 19.79
C ASP A 319 -2.76 52.27 19.99
N GLY A 320 -1.78 51.50 20.52
CA GLY A 320 -0.42 51.92 20.75
C GLY A 320 0.66 51.16 19.96
#